data_6cd0a85adb85e1a37ac6baf7c3ce3166
#
_entry.id   6cd0a85adb85e1a37ac6baf7c3ce3166
#
_cell.length_a   1.000
_cell.length_b   1.000
_cell.length_c   1.000
_cell.angle_alpha   90.00
_cell.angle_beta   90.00
_cell.angle_gamma   90.00
#
_symmetry.space_group_name_H-M   'P 1'
#
loop_
_entity.id
_entity.type
_entity.pdbx_description
1 polymer ?
#
loop_
_entity_poly.entity_id
_entity_poly.type
_entity_poly.pdbx_seq_one_letter_code
_entity_poly.pdbx_strand_id
1 'polypeptide(L)'
;MLALVLIKNRNLKILRVNEKKLLKKQYKIKIAYTGICASDIPRAYSSGAYNYPLIMGHEFCGTIVKCGKEAKKYKKNDFVSAYPLIPKCKKCESCKSENFQLCKKYSYYGSREDGSMSEYLNVNEWNIFKLKKSIPPRLGCLMEPIAVAFNIFKNITNRDSKILILGCGFIGLILSGILNSKNFINVDVLDKNVHKLSKLPNKKFVKLKYNLNFFDIKKKYNYIIDLIGNEKSLSTSLKKTIEGGKILLAANVYKDMNISRENINLILRKGLTIKGIWNSTLKRKGNNWNQAQEFILKNKNWILSLISHTVSLENSKNIFKNIFLRKIFNKNKNFEYIKCIIKNN
;
A
#
# COMPACT_ATOMS: atom_id res chain seq x y z
N MET A 1 11.93 -19.67 14.64
CA MET A 1 11.70 -18.21 14.67
C MET A 1 10.27 -17.91 15.12
N LEU A 2 10.05 -16.78 15.80
CA LEU A 2 8.72 -16.31 16.15
C LEU A 2 8.03 -15.69 14.92
N ALA A 3 6.73 -15.93 14.77
CA ALA A 3 5.95 -15.40 13.65
C ALA A 3 4.47 -15.22 13.98
N LEU A 4 3.83 -14.23 13.36
CA LEU A 4 2.37 -14.08 13.32
C LEU A 4 1.83 -14.89 12.14
N VAL A 5 1.17 -15.99 12.45
CA VAL A 5 0.72 -16.99 11.47
C VAL A 5 -0.79 -16.97 11.34
N LEU A 6 -1.28 -16.86 10.13
CA LEU A 6 -2.67 -17.08 9.77
C LEU A 6 -2.87 -18.58 9.51
N ILE A 7 -3.38 -19.30 10.51
CA ILE A 7 -3.58 -20.76 10.44
C ILE A 7 -4.74 -21.13 9.51
N LYS A 8 -5.82 -20.38 9.60
CA LYS A 8 -7.01 -20.41 8.74
C LYS A 8 -7.71 -19.06 8.84
N ASN A 9 -8.72 -18.82 8.03
CA ASN A 9 -9.50 -17.59 8.11
C ASN A 9 -9.97 -17.32 9.55
N ARG A 10 -9.79 -16.08 10.03
CA ARG A 10 -10.09 -15.60 11.39
C ARG A 10 -9.24 -16.22 12.52
N ASN A 11 -8.23 -17.03 12.20
CA ASN A 11 -7.37 -17.66 13.19
C ASN A 11 -5.91 -17.22 13.05
N LEU A 12 -5.60 -16.07 13.64
CA LEU A 12 -4.24 -15.53 13.79
C LEU A 12 -3.63 -16.01 15.11
N LYS A 13 -2.41 -16.53 15.03
CA LYS A 13 -1.64 -16.97 16.20
C LYS A 13 -0.19 -16.51 16.12
N ILE A 14 0.38 -16.16 17.26
CA ILE A 14 1.83 -16.03 17.43
C ILE A 14 2.38 -17.43 17.71
N LEU A 15 3.29 -17.91 16.88
CA LEU A 15 3.86 -19.26 16.97
C LEU A 15 5.37 -19.23 16.74
N ARG A 16 6.07 -20.18 17.36
CA ARG A 16 7.42 -20.55 16.93
C ARG A 16 7.31 -21.51 15.77
N VAL A 17 7.91 -21.16 14.65
CA VAL A 17 7.91 -21.94 13.40
C VAL A 17 9.35 -22.26 12.99
N ASN A 18 9.53 -23.38 12.27
CA ASN A 18 10.81 -23.71 11.68
C ASN A 18 11.17 -22.69 10.57
N GLU A 19 12.44 -22.34 10.50
CA GLU A 19 12.92 -21.47 9.44
C GLU A 19 13.03 -22.26 8.12
N LYS A 20 12.58 -21.65 7.02
CA LYS A 20 12.75 -22.25 5.70
C LYS A 20 14.22 -22.26 5.30
N LYS A 21 14.64 -23.32 4.60
CA LYS A 21 15.98 -23.43 4.02
C LYS A 21 16.27 -22.26 3.08
N LEU A 22 17.41 -21.61 3.26
CA LEU A 22 17.87 -20.53 2.38
C LEU A 22 18.28 -21.11 1.01
N LEU A 23 17.65 -20.64 -0.06
CA LEU A 23 17.99 -21.07 -1.41
C LEU A 23 19.24 -20.34 -1.95
N LYS A 24 19.86 -20.89 -3.01
CA LYS A 24 21.15 -20.42 -3.54
C LYS A 24 21.18 -18.92 -3.89
N LYS A 25 20.08 -18.37 -4.47
CA LYS A 25 19.96 -16.95 -4.88
C LYS A 25 19.05 -16.15 -3.95
N GLN A 26 19.04 -16.46 -2.66
CA GLN A 26 18.27 -15.75 -1.64
C GLN A 26 19.16 -15.16 -0.56
N TYR A 27 18.60 -14.19 0.13
CA TYR A 27 19.18 -13.59 1.32
C TYR A 27 18.21 -13.80 2.49
N LYS A 28 18.76 -14.20 3.66
CA LYS A 28 18.01 -14.18 4.90
C LYS A 28 18.10 -12.78 5.50
N ILE A 29 16.94 -12.16 5.70
CA ILE A 29 16.81 -10.84 6.29
C ILE A 29 16.29 -10.98 7.72
N LYS A 30 17.00 -10.42 8.70
CA LYS A 30 16.46 -10.17 10.04
C LYS A 30 15.55 -8.95 9.90
N ILE A 31 14.24 -9.15 10.12
CA ILE A 31 13.23 -8.10 9.98
C ILE A 31 13.35 -7.14 11.16
N ALA A 32 13.47 -5.85 10.87
CA ALA A 32 13.46 -4.79 11.89
C ALA A 32 12.05 -4.26 12.12
N TYR A 33 11.35 -3.92 11.03
CA TYR A 33 9.97 -3.43 11.08
C TYR A 33 9.13 -3.97 9.92
N THR A 34 7.85 -4.20 10.20
CA THR A 34 6.85 -4.58 9.20
C THR A 34 5.63 -3.68 9.31
N GLY A 35 5.19 -3.06 8.21
CA GLY A 35 3.93 -2.31 8.13
C GLY A 35 2.73 -3.25 8.01
N ILE A 36 1.61 -2.86 8.61
CA ILE A 36 0.33 -3.52 8.40
C ILE A 36 -0.39 -2.80 7.25
N CYS A 37 -0.62 -3.54 6.17
CA CYS A 37 -1.37 -3.05 5.02
C CYS A 37 -2.88 -3.17 5.25
N ALA A 38 -3.64 -2.27 4.65
CA ALA A 38 -5.10 -2.36 4.67
C ALA A 38 -5.65 -3.66 4.07
N SER A 39 -4.89 -4.31 3.17
CA SER A 39 -5.23 -5.59 2.55
C SER A 39 -5.02 -6.81 3.46
N ASP A 40 -4.20 -6.68 4.50
CA ASP A 40 -3.96 -7.77 5.45
C ASP A 40 -5.18 -8.04 6.33
N ILE A 41 -6.00 -7.01 6.59
CA ILE A 41 -7.16 -7.13 7.46
C ILE A 41 -8.25 -8.04 6.87
N PRO A 42 -8.74 -7.82 5.63
CA PRO A 42 -9.70 -8.74 5.02
C PRO A 42 -9.10 -10.13 4.77
N ARG A 43 -7.80 -10.24 4.46
CA ARG A 43 -7.11 -11.54 4.35
C ARG A 43 -7.16 -12.31 5.66
N ALA A 44 -7.00 -11.65 6.79
CA ALA A 44 -7.02 -12.28 8.10
C ALA A 44 -8.44 -12.65 8.56
N TYR A 45 -9.47 -11.83 8.23
CA TYR A 45 -10.76 -11.91 8.92
C TYR A 45 -11.99 -12.06 8.02
N SER A 46 -11.87 -11.93 6.69
CA SER A 46 -13.02 -12.04 5.77
C SER A 46 -12.74 -12.82 4.50
N SER A 47 -11.99 -12.28 3.54
CA SER A 47 -11.73 -12.92 2.24
C SER A 47 -10.81 -14.14 2.30
N GLY A 48 -10.02 -14.27 3.38
CA GLY A 48 -9.05 -15.36 3.53
C GLY A 48 -7.75 -15.16 2.74
N ALA A 49 -6.87 -16.17 2.85
CA ALA A 49 -5.61 -16.25 2.13
C ALA A 49 -5.68 -17.30 1.02
N TYR A 50 -4.75 -17.24 0.07
CA TYR A 50 -4.65 -18.22 -1.03
C TYR A 50 -4.22 -19.61 -0.56
N ASN A 51 -3.47 -19.65 0.53
CA ASN A 51 -2.97 -20.88 1.17
C ASN A 51 -2.84 -20.69 2.68
N TYR A 52 -2.85 -21.79 3.42
CA TYR A 52 -2.69 -21.86 4.87
C TYR A 52 -1.75 -23.01 5.24
N PRO A 53 -0.98 -22.91 6.33
CA PRO A 53 -0.75 -21.69 7.12
C PRO A 53 0.03 -20.63 6.32
N LEU A 54 -0.11 -19.35 6.68
CA LEU A 54 0.57 -18.26 6.02
C LEU A 54 1.14 -17.26 7.03
N ILE A 55 2.42 -16.93 6.93
CA ILE A 55 2.99 -15.74 7.58
C ILE A 55 2.69 -14.53 6.68
N MET A 56 1.93 -13.55 7.20
CA MET A 56 1.56 -12.37 6.43
C MET A 56 2.67 -11.31 6.44
N GLY A 57 2.41 -10.15 5.82
CA GLY A 57 3.29 -8.99 5.80
C GLY A 57 4.12 -8.87 4.52
N HIS A 58 4.08 -7.67 3.91
CA HIS A 58 4.75 -7.37 2.65
C HIS A 58 5.36 -5.96 2.60
N GLU A 59 5.18 -5.18 3.66
CA GLU A 59 5.76 -3.85 3.83
C GLU A 59 6.82 -3.94 4.92
N PHE A 60 8.10 -4.07 4.58
CA PHE A 60 9.12 -4.35 5.60
C PHE A 60 10.49 -3.78 5.28
N CYS A 61 11.32 -3.71 6.31
CA CYS A 61 12.75 -3.51 6.19
C CYS A 61 13.50 -4.35 7.22
N GLY A 62 14.76 -4.58 6.96
CA GLY A 62 15.63 -5.35 7.85
C GLY A 62 17.07 -5.39 7.35
N THR A 63 17.88 -6.21 8.03
CA THR A 63 19.30 -6.37 7.76
C THR A 63 19.59 -7.75 7.21
N ILE A 64 20.39 -7.85 6.17
CA ILE A 64 20.85 -9.14 5.64
C ILE A 64 21.76 -9.81 6.66
N VAL A 65 21.38 -11.01 7.12
CA VAL A 65 22.18 -11.79 8.09
C VAL A 65 22.87 -13.00 7.45
N LYS A 66 22.35 -13.51 6.33
CA LYS A 66 22.97 -14.63 5.60
C LYS A 66 22.70 -14.50 4.10
N CYS A 67 23.73 -14.85 3.29
CA CYS A 67 23.65 -14.89 1.83
C CYS A 67 23.60 -16.33 1.35
N GLY A 68 22.77 -16.64 0.37
CA GLY A 68 22.79 -17.91 -0.35
C GLY A 68 24.08 -18.06 -1.18
N LYS A 69 24.47 -19.28 -1.47
CA LYS A 69 25.79 -19.57 -2.14
C LYS A 69 26.01 -18.85 -3.48
N GLU A 70 24.93 -18.55 -4.22
CA GLU A 70 24.96 -17.86 -5.52
C GLU A 70 24.44 -16.41 -5.44
N ALA A 71 24.12 -15.91 -4.26
CA ALA A 71 23.66 -14.55 -4.05
C ALA A 71 24.85 -13.59 -3.94
N LYS A 72 25.07 -12.74 -4.97
CA LYS A 72 26.29 -11.91 -5.09
C LYS A 72 26.06 -10.41 -5.05
N LYS A 73 24.82 -9.94 -5.21
CA LYS A 73 24.51 -8.51 -5.41
C LYS A 73 24.59 -7.69 -4.12
N TYR A 74 24.30 -8.31 -2.98
CA TYR A 74 24.27 -7.65 -1.67
C TYR A 74 25.15 -8.42 -0.68
N LYS A 75 25.46 -7.79 0.44
CA LYS A 75 26.32 -8.40 1.48
C LYS A 75 25.65 -8.40 2.85
N LYS A 76 26.18 -9.23 3.76
CA LYS A 76 25.79 -9.23 5.19
C LYS A 76 25.90 -7.80 5.73
N ASN A 77 24.96 -7.43 6.60
CA ASN A 77 24.77 -6.11 7.20
C ASN A 77 24.24 -5.02 6.26
N ASP A 78 23.93 -5.32 4.99
CA ASP A 78 23.17 -4.37 4.19
C ASP A 78 21.76 -4.18 4.76
N PHE A 79 21.34 -2.92 4.91
CA PHE A 79 19.99 -2.55 5.32
C PHE A 79 19.11 -2.47 4.08
N VAL A 80 18.01 -3.22 4.07
CA VAL A 80 17.21 -3.47 2.87
C VAL A 80 15.71 -3.45 3.14
N SER A 81 14.95 -3.17 2.09
CA SER A 81 13.54 -3.52 1.94
C SER A 81 13.39 -4.46 0.75
N ALA A 82 12.18 -4.87 0.39
CA ALA A 82 12.01 -5.71 -0.79
C ALA A 82 10.69 -5.44 -1.51
N TYR A 83 10.76 -5.47 -2.84
CA TYR A 83 9.60 -5.50 -3.71
C TYR A 83 8.83 -6.81 -3.51
N PRO A 84 7.58 -6.79 -3.04
CA PRO A 84 6.94 -8.01 -2.56
C PRO A 84 6.44 -8.93 -3.69
N LEU A 85 6.23 -8.42 -4.90
CA LEU A 85 5.76 -9.22 -6.02
C LEU A 85 6.92 -10.02 -6.63
N ILE A 86 6.67 -11.32 -6.90
CA ILE A 86 7.63 -12.25 -7.47
C ILE A 86 7.13 -12.69 -8.86
N PRO A 87 7.71 -12.18 -9.98
CA PRO A 87 7.32 -12.62 -11.32
C PRO A 87 7.90 -14.01 -11.60
N LYS A 88 7.06 -15.05 -11.53
CA LYS A 88 7.52 -16.45 -11.70
C LYS A 88 7.82 -16.82 -13.16
N CYS A 89 7.14 -16.24 -14.14
CA CYS A 89 7.32 -16.66 -15.54
C CYS A 89 8.47 -15.95 -16.26
N LYS A 90 8.76 -14.69 -15.94
CA LYS A 90 9.81 -13.81 -16.50
C LYS A 90 9.87 -13.68 -18.04
N LYS A 91 8.98 -14.36 -18.80
CA LYS A 91 8.99 -14.45 -20.26
C LYS A 91 7.73 -13.93 -20.97
N CYS A 92 6.63 -13.66 -20.24
CA CYS A 92 5.43 -13.07 -20.85
C CYS A 92 5.67 -11.60 -21.21
N GLU A 93 4.81 -11.05 -22.08
CA GLU A 93 4.92 -9.67 -22.58
C GLU A 93 5.00 -8.64 -21.43
N SER A 94 4.18 -8.80 -20.40
CA SER A 94 4.23 -7.95 -19.21
C SER A 94 5.58 -8.00 -18.49
N CYS A 95 6.24 -9.16 -18.46
CA CYS A 95 7.58 -9.29 -17.87
C CYS A 95 8.66 -8.69 -18.77
N LYS A 96 8.58 -8.87 -20.10
CA LYS A 96 9.52 -8.28 -21.07
C LYS A 96 9.47 -6.76 -21.03
N SER A 97 8.26 -6.18 -20.90
CA SER A 97 8.04 -4.73 -20.77
C SER A 97 8.23 -4.19 -19.35
N GLU A 98 8.77 -4.99 -18.42
CA GLU A 98 9.00 -4.64 -17.01
C GLU A 98 7.71 -4.21 -16.25
N ASN A 99 6.54 -4.61 -16.74
CA ASN A 99 5.27 -4.44 -16.04
C ASN A 99 4.94 -5.69 -15.21
N PHE A 100 5.86 -6.06 -14.33
CA PHE A 100 5.83 -7.31 -13.56
C PHE A 100 4.54 -7.51 -12.76
N GLN A 101 3.90 -6.42 -12.32
CA GLN A 101 2.62 -6.44 -11.63
C GLN A 101 1.47 -6.98 -12.50
N LEU A 102 1.61 -7.00 -13.82
CA LEU A 102 0.65 -7.55 -14.76
C LEU A 102 0.98 -9.01 -15.16
N CYS A 103 2.02 -9.62 -14.61
CA CYS A 103 2.37 -11.00 -14.87
C CYS A 103 1.31 -11.96 -14.32
N LYS A 104 0.65 -12.74 -15.18
CA LYS A 104 -0.38 -13.71 -14.77
C LYS A 104 0.17 -14.80 -13.82
N LYS A 105 1.46 -15.15 -13.94
CA LYS A 105 2.14 -16.13 -13.08
C LYS A 105 3.01 -15.43 -12.04
N TYR A 106 2.42 -14.62 -11.18
CA TYR A 106 3.13 -13.99 -10.07
C TYR A 106 2.90 -14.72 -8.76
N SER A 107 3.87 -14.60 -7.85
CA SER A 107 3.69 -14.83 -6.42
C SER A 107 3.89 -13.53 -5.65
N TYR A 108 3.69 -13.57 -4.34
CA TYR A 108 3.73 -12.34 -3.54
C TYR A 108 4.03 -12.67 -2.08
N TYR A 109 5.05 -12.06 -1.51
CA TYR A 109 5.36 -12.21 -0.09
C TYR A 109 4.18 -11.73 0.77
N GLY A 110 3.86 -12.47 1.83
CA GLY A 110 2.77 -12.17 2.75
C GLY A 110 1.36 -12.45 2.23
N SER A 111 1.22 -13.05 1.03
CA SER A 111 -0.09 -13.47 0.52
C SER A 111 -0.12 -14.81 -0.20
N ARG A 112 0.90 -15.15 -0.98
CA ARG A 112 1.08 -16.44 -1.66
C ARG A 112 2.35 -17.17 -1.22
N GLU A 113 3.31 -16.43 -0.71
CA GLU A 113 4.52 -16.89 -0.04
C GLU A 113 4.52 -16.30 1.37
N ASP A 114 5.26 -16.90 2.30
CA ASP A 114 5.44 -16.32 3.62
C ASP A 114 6.02 -14.91 3.55
N GLY A 115 5.57 -14.08 4.45
CA GLY A 115 5.90 -12.66 4.54
C GLY A 115 6.72 -12.30 5.77
N SER A 116 6.71 -11.02 6.08
CA SER A 116 7.62 -10.36 7.00
C SER A 116 7.12 -10.23 8.45
N MET A 117 5.92 -10.72 8.77
CA MET A 117 5.44 -10.73 10.16
C MET A 117 6.07 -11.89 10.94
N SER A 118 7.40 -11.93 10.94
CA SER A 118 8.28 -12.92 11.55
C SER A 118 9.65 -12.31 11.84
N GLU A 119 10.47 -12.98 12.63
CA GLU A 119 11.83 -12.52 12.93
C GLU A 119 12.74 -12.52 11.69
N TYR A 120 12.55 -13.49 10.78
CA TYR A 120 13.38 -13.65 9.59
C TYR A 120 12.52 -13.94 8.36
N LEU A 121 12.99 -13.46 7.19
CA LEU A 121 12.41 -13.77 5.89
C LEU A 121 13.52 -14.06 4.86
N ASN A 122 13.36 -15.16 4.09
CA ASN A 122 14.20 -15.43 2.94
C ASN A 122 13.67 -14.72 1.71
N VAL A 123 14.46 -13.84 1.10
CA VAL A 123 14.04 -13.00 -0.03
C VAL A 123 14.93 -13.26 -1.24
N ASN A 124 14.33 -13.40 -2.42
CA ASN A 124 15.08 -13.56 -3.66
C ASN A 124 15.91 -12.31 -3.96
N GLU A 125 17.13 -12.47 -4.46
CA GLU A 125 18.04 -11.38 -4.81
C GLU A 125 17.37 -10.31 -5.69
N TRP A 126 16.55 -10.72 -6.66
CA TRP A 126 15.86 -9.82 -7.58
C TRP A 126 14.88 -8.88 -6.86
N ASN A 127 14.29 -9.31 -5.75
CA ASN A 127 13.28 -8.56 -4.99
C ASN A 127 13.90 -7.50 -4.06
N ILE A 128 15.18 -7.64 -3.71
CA ILE A 128 15.81 -6.78 -2.71
C ILE A 128 16.05 -5.36 -3.26
N PHE A 129 15.73 -4.39 -2.40
CA PHE A 129 16.03 -2.98 -2.60
C PHE A 129 16.88 -2.49 -1.42
N LYS A 130 18.13 -2.09 -1.71
CA LYS A 130 19.06 -1.57 -0.70
C LYS A 130 18.65 -0.17 -0.28
N LEU A 131 18.52 0.05 1.03
CA LEU A 131 18.16 1.32 1.62
C LEU A 131 19.41 2.16 1.90
N LYS A 132 19.30 3.48 1.73
CA LYS A 132 20.33 4.43 2.19
C LYS A 132 20.42 4.39 3.72
N LYS A 133 21.63 4.44 4.27
CA LYS A 133 21.88 4.41 5.74
C LYS A 133 21.15 5.51 6.51
N SER A 134 20.86 6.63 5.84
CA SER A 134 20.15 7.79 6.41
C SER A 134 18.63 7.61 6.56
N ILE A 135 18.08 6.46 6.11
CA ILE A 135 16.66 6.13 6.31
C ILE A 135 16.48 5.49 7.69
N PRO A 136 15.67 6.10 8.57
CA PRO A 136 15.33 5.49 9.86
C PRO A 136 14.63 4.14 9.64
N PRO A 137 14.92 3.08 10.42
CA PRO A 137 14.29 1.77 10.25
C PRO A 137 12.76 1.81 10.29
N ARG A 138 12.16 2.65 11.14
CA ARG A 138 10.70 2.83 11.20
C ARG A 138 10.10 3.33 9.87
N LEU A 139 10.86 4.04 9.05
CA LEU A 139 10.45 4.51 7.73
C LEU A 139 10.82 3.52 6.62
N GLY A 140 11.83 2.69 6.83
CA GLY A 140 12.27 1.70 5.86
C GLY A 140 11.17 0.69 5.49
N CYS A 141 10.30 0.31 6.43
CA CYS A 141 9.18 -0.59 6.16
C CYS A 141 8.05 0.07 5.35
N LEU A 142 8.07 1.40 5.19
CA LEU A 142 7.07 2.14 4.43
C LEU A 142 7.45 2.35 2.96
N MET A 143 8.59 1.82 2.53
CA MET A 143 9.05 1.92 1.14
C MET A 143 8.01 1.41 0.13
N GLU A 144 7.44 0.25 0.40
CA GLU A 144 6.46 -0.37 -0.50
C GLU A 144 5.21 0.49 -0.68
N PRO A 145 4.46 0.87 0.37
CA PRO A 145 3.25 1.67 0.19
C PRO A 145 3.52 3.08 -0.36
N ILE A 146 4.69 3.67 -0.08
CA ILE A 146 5.08 4.95 -0.69
C ILE A 146 5.36 4.77 -2.18
N ALA A 147 6.01 3.68 -2.59
CA ALA A 147 6.22 3.36 -4.01
C ALA A 147 4.89 3.11 -4.74
N VAL A 148 3.87 2.53 -4.08
CA VAL A 148 2.51 2.43 -4.63
C VAL A 148 1.91 3.81 -4.88
N ALA A 149 2.05 4.76 -3.95
CA ALA A 149 1.56 6.13 -4.15
C ALA A 149 2.26 6.81 -5.35
N PHE A 150 3.55 6.58 -5.58
CA PHE A 150 4.24 7.06 -6.78
C PHE A 150 3.74 6.38 -8.07
N ASN A 151 3.32 5.10 -8.01
CA ASN A 151 2.69 4.45 -9.15
C ASN A 151 1.33 5.06 -9.50
N ILE A 152 0.57 5.54 -8.52
CA ILE A 152 -0.65 6.32 -8.75
C ILE A 152 -0.28 7.69 -9.36
N PHE A 153 0.64 8.41 -8.72
CA PHE A 153 1.05 9.77 -9.11
C PHE A 153 1.49 9.88 -10.58
N LYS A 154 2.24 8.92 -11.11
CA LYS A 154 2.73 8.97 -12.51
C LYS A 154 1.63 9.04 -13.58
N ASN A 155 0.36 8.77 -13.21
CA ASN A 155 -0.78 8.88 -14.11
C ASN A 155 -1.46 10.27 -14.09
N ILE A 156 -0.96 11.18 -13.24
CA ILE A 156 -1.43 12.57 -13.12
C ILE A 156 -0.40 13.45 -13.84
N THR A 157 -0.73 13.96 -15.00
CA THR A 157 0.23 14.61 -15.92
C THR A 157 0.17 16.13 -15.94
N ASN A 158 -0.98 16.73 -15.58
CA ASN A 158 -1.16 18.18 -15.63
C ASN A 158 -1.29 18.73 -14.19
N ARG A 159 -0.44 19.73 -13.84
CA ARG A 159 -0.38 20.34 -12.50
C ARG A 159 -1.56 21.26 -12.20
N ASP A 160 -2.17 21.86 -13.21
CA ASP A 160 -3.30 22.77 -13.04
C ASP A 160 -4.63 22.05 -12.88
N SER A 161 -4.60 20.72 -13.02
CA SER A 161 -5.78 19.89 -12.90
C SER A 161 -6.40 19.95 -11.52
N LYS A 162 -7.74 20.00 -11.49
CA LYS A 162 -8.54 19.79 -10.28
C LYS A 162 -8.55 18.29 -9.93
N ILE A 163 -8.05 17.95 -8.76
CA ILE A 163 -7.86 16.56 -8.31
C ILE A 163 -8.72 16.31 -7.07
N LEU A 164 -9.42 15.17 -7.06
CA LEU A 164 -10.11 14.67 -5.87
C LEU A 164 -9.49 13.34 -5.45
N ILE A 165 -9.05 13.24 -4.19
CA ILE A 165 -8.63 11.99 -3.56
C ILE A 165 -9.78 11.50 -2.68
N LEU A 166 -10.35 10.34 -3.00
CA LEU A 166 -11.36 9.65 -2.20
C LEU A 166 -10.67 8.67 -1.25
N GLY A 167 -10.61 9.00 0.02
CA GLY A 167 -9.96 8.23 1.08
C GLY A 167 -8.61 8.80 1.52
N CYS A 168 -8.56 9.29 2.76
CA CYS A 168 -7.37 9.86 3.41
C CYS A 168 -6.70 8.83 4.35
N GLY A 169 -6.56 7.57 3.90
CA GLY A 169 -5.72 6.58 4.53
C GLY A 169 -4.23 6.86 4.29
N PHE A 170 -3.34 5.94 4.69
CA PHE A 170 -1.90 6.14 4.52
C PHE A 170 -1.52 6.46 3.06
N ILE A 171 -2.03 5.70 2.08
CA ILE A 171 -1.78 5.96 0.64
C ILE A 171 -2.29 7.35 0.22
N GLY A 172 -3.50 7.75 0.64
CA GLY A 172 -4.07 9.05 0.32
C GLY A 172 -3.26 10.21 0.90
N LEU A 173 -2.76 10.07 2.13
CA LEU A 173 -1.86 11.04 2.76
C LEU A 173 -0.53 11.12 2.02
N ILE A 174 0.11 9.99 1.71
CA ILE A 174 1.37 9.99 0.96
C ILE A 174 1.18 10.60 -0.44
N LEU A 175 0.11 10.25 -1.16
CA LEU A 175 -0.19 10.83 -2.47
C LEU A 175 -0.38 12.35 -2.37
N SER A 176 -1.10 12.85 -1.35
CA SER A 176 -1.24 14.29 -1.13
C SER A 176 0.10 14.96 -0.81
N GLY A 177 1.00 14.28 -0.07
CA GLY A 177 2.36 14.75 0.16
C GLY A 177 3.20 14.83 -1.12
N ILE A 178 3.08 13.83 -1.99
CA ILE A 178 3.74 13.83 -3.30
C ILE A 178 3.22 14.98 -4.17
N LEU A 179 1.89 15.14 -4.27
CA LEU A 179 1.27 16.24 -5.03
C LEU A 179 1.73 17.61 -4.51
N ASN A 180 1.75 17.80 -3.19
CA ASN A 180 2.26 19.02 -2.56
C ASN A 180 3.74 19.26 -2.93
N SER A 181 4.60 18.25 -2.86
CA SER A 181 6.02 18.37 -3.20
C SER A 181 6.28 18.66 -4.69
N LYS A 182 5.26 18.49 -5.53
CA LYS A 182 5.27 18.77 -6.97
C LYS A 182 4.46 20.01 -7.35
N ASN A 183 4.10 20.84 -6.35
CA ASN A 183 3.39 22.11 -6.50
C ASN A 183 1.99 22.01 -7.13
N PHE A 184 1.28 20.88 -6.92
CA PHE A 184 -0.14 20.81 -7.22
C PHE A 184 -0.92 21.58 -6.15
N ILE A 185 -1.80 22.49 -6.55
CA ILE A 185 -2.56 23.38 -5.65
C ILE A 185 -4.05 23.06 -5.61
N ASN A 186 -4.60 22.55 -6.68
CA ASN A 186 -6.04 22.26 -6.83
C ASN A 186 -6.38 20.84 -6.38
N VAL A 187 -6.10 20.51 -5.11
CA VAL A 187 -6.28 19.16 -4.55
C VAL A 187 -7.30 19.19 -3.43
N ASP A 188 -8.38 18.43 -3.61
CA ASP A 188 -9.37 18.17 -2.58
C ASP A 188 -9.20 16.74 -2.07
N VAL A 189 -9.33 16.54 -0.77
CA VAL A 189 -9.22 15.23 -0.13
C VAL A 189 -10.46 14.94 0.70
N LEU A 190 -11.10 13.82 0.43
CA LEU A 190 -12.32 13.41 1.11
C LEU A 190 -12.11 12.19 1.99
N ASP A 191 -12.48 12.28 3.25
CA ASP A 191 -12.56 11.14 4.18
C ASP A 191 -13.69 11.37 5.20
N LYS A 192 -14.22 10.28 5.75
CA LYS A 192 -15.14 10.33 6.87
C LYS A 192 -14.48 10.68 8.20
N ASN A 193 -13.17 10.50 8.30
CA ASN A 193 -12.40 10.69 9.52
C ASN A 193 -11.61 11.99 9.48
N VAL A 194 -12.06 12.96 10.26
CA VAL A 194 -11.46 14.31 10.36
C VAL A 194 -10.03 14.26 10.89
N HIS A 195 -9.72 13.32 11.82
CA HIS A 195 -8.36 13.16 12.32
C HIS A 195 -7.36 12.82 11.20
N LYS A 196 -7.75 11.98 10.23
CA LYS A 196 -6.90 11.71 9.06
C LYS A 196 -6.71 12.95 8.20
N LEU A 197 -7.77 13.72 7.97
CA LEU A 197 -7.71 14.96 7.21
C LEU A 197 -6.82 16.03 7.87
N SER A 198 -6.72 16.03 9.22
CA SER A 198 -5.82 16.96 9.93
C SER A 198 -4.34 16.70 9.68
N LYS A 199 -3.97 15.50 9.18
CA LYS A 199 -2.59 15.12 8.87
C LYS A 199 -2.13 15.45 7.45
N LEU A 200 -2.98 16.12 6.65
CA LEU A 200 -2.59 16.57 5.32
C LEU A 200 -1.38 17.52 5.39
N PRO A 201 -0.40 17.37 4.47
CA PRO A 201 0.87 18.10 4.52
C PRO A 201 0.71 19.58 4.16
N ASN A 202 -0.35 19.93 3.45
CA ASN A 202 -0.63 21.29 2.99
C ASN A 202 -1.97 21.78 3.54
N LYS A 203 -1.93 22.90 4.28
CA LYS A 203 -3.14 23.55 4.81
C LYS A 203 -4.07 24.12 3.73
N LYS A 204 -3.54 24.41 2.54
CA LYS A 204 -4.30 24.90 1.37
C LYS A 204 -5.13 23.81 0.69
N PHE A 205 -4.84 22.53 0.90
CA PHE A 205 -5.66 21.45 0.37
C PHE A 205 -7.03 21.44 1.03
N VAL A 206 -8.08 21.39 0.21
CA VAL A 206 -9.45 21.41 0.72
C VAL A 206 -9.78 20.08 1.38
N LYS A 207 -10.15 20.14 2.65
CA LYS A 207 -10.53 18.99 3.47
C LYS A 207 -12.03 18.80 3.38
N LEU A 208 -12.46 17.76 2.66
CA LEU A 208 -13.87 17.43 2.52
C LEU A 208 -14.24 16.32 3.50
N LYS A 209 -15.05 16.65 4.51
CA LYS A 209 -15.65 15.63 5.35
C LYS A 209 -16.78 14.95 4.57
N TYR A 210 -16.75 13.63 4.50
CA TYR A 210 -17.83 12.86 3.92
C TYR A 210 -19.11 13.03 4.77
N ASN A 211 -20.11 13.71 4.21
CA ASN A 211 -21.45 13.84 4.76
C ASN A 211 -22.50 13.62 3.66
N LEU A 212 -23.78 13.61 4.01
CA LEU A 212 -24.87 13.41 3.04
C LEU A 212 -24.88 14.47 1.94
N ASN A 213 -24.47 15.69 2.24
CA ASN A 213 -24.49 16.85 1.30
C ASN A 213 -23.25 16.85 0.35
N PHE A 214 -22.34 15.89 0.43
CA PHE A 214 -21.21 15.82 -0.50
C PHE A 214 -21.66 15.72 -1.97
N PHE A 215 -22.81 15.11 -2.24
CA PHE A 215 -23.37 14.97 -3.57
C PHE A 215 -23.85 16.31 -4.17
N ASP A 216 -24.17 17.31 -3.34
CA ASP A 216 -24.65 18.63 -3.74
C ASP A 216 -23.50 19.58 -4.17
N ILE A 217 -22.25 19.21 -3.90
CA ILE A 217 -21.10 20.00 -4.31
C ILE A 217 -21.03 20.04 -5.85
N LYS A 218 -21.23 21.22 -6.45
CA LYS A 218 -21.19 21.45 -7.91
C LYS A 218 -19.79 21.23 -8.51
N LYS A 219 -18.73 21.21 -7.68
CA LYS A 219 -17.34 21.07 -8.13
C LYS A 219 -17.10 19.77 -8.88
N LYS A 220 -16.42 19.84 -10.01
CA LYS A 220 -16.00 18.72 -10.87
C LYS A 220 -14.48 18.66 -10.96
N TYR A 221 -13.94 17.49 -11.32
CA TYR A 221 -12.52 17.19 -11.25
C TYR A 221 -11.99 16.58 -12.55
N ASN A 222 -10.76 16.95 -12.92
CA ASN A 222 -10.04 16.35 -14.04
C ASN A 222 -9.56 14.91 -13.70
N TYR A 223 -9.14 14.71 -12.45
CA TYR A 223 -8.72 13.42 -11.93
C TYR A 223 -9.46 13.12 -10.64
N ILE A 224 -9.97 11.89 -10.54
CA ILE A 224 -10.44 11.33 -9.28
C ILE A 224 -9.64 10.07 -8.97
N ILE A 225 -9.07 10.01 -7.78
CA ILE A 225 -8.31 8.87 -7.29
C ILE A 225 -9.15 8.16 -6.24
N ASP A 226 -9.67 6.98 -6.58
CA ASP A 226 -10.48 6.16 -5.67
C ASP A 226 -9.59 5.19 -4.89
N LEU A 227 -9.41 5.49 -3.59
CA LEU A 227 -8.70 4.68 -2.60
C LEU A 227 -9.69 4.01 -1.61
N ILE A 228 -10.98 4.05 -1.89
CA ILE A 228 -12.05 3.44 -1.07
C ILE A 228 -12.47 2.09 -1.65
N GLY A 229 -12.76 2.01 -2.95
CA GLY A 229 -13.06 0.79 -3.68
C GLY A 229 -14.40 0.16 -3.33
N ASN A 230 -15.47 0.95 -3.35
CA ASN A 230 -16.83 0.46 -3.21
C ASN A 230 -17.77 1.12 -4.23
N GLU A 231 -18.99 0.59 -4.36
CA GLU A 231 -20.00 1.08 -5.29
C GLU A 231 -20.26 2.58 -5.16
N LYS A 232 -20.38 3.06 -3.92
CA LYS A 232 -20.65 4.49 -3.66
C LYS A 232 -19.48 5.39 -4.07
N SER A 233 -18.22 4.98 -3.82
CA SER A 233 -17.07 5.74 -4.26
C SER A 233 -16.92 5.76 -5.78
N LEU A 234 -17.21 4.63 -6.46
CA LEU A 234 -17.23 4.56 -7.91
C LEU A 234 -18.30 5.47 -8.51
N SER A 235 -19.56 5.39 -8.04
CA SER A 235 -20.65 6.25 -8.51
C SER A 235 -20.32 7.74 -8.28
N THR A 236 -19.74 8.09 -7.13
CA THR A 236 -19.25 9.43 -6.83
C THR A 236 -18.20 9.88 -7.85
N SER A 237 -17.23 8.99 -8.14
CA SER A 237 -16.18 9.27 -9.13
C SER A 237 -16.77 9.57 -10.51
N LEU A 238 -17.69 8.74 -10.99
CA LEU A 238 -18.34 8.94 -12.30
C LEU A 238 -19.11 10.25 -12.37
N LYS A 239 -19.86 10.58 -11.32
CA LYS A 239 -20.69 11.82 -11.26
C LYS A 239 -19.83 13.09 -11.17
N LYS A 240 -18.69 13.03 -10.45
CA LYS A 240 -17.85 14.22 -10.16
C LYS A 240 -16.70 14.42 -11.13
N THR A 241 -16.43 13.48 -12.04
CA THR A 241 -15.41 13.66 -13.09
C THR A 241 -15.98 14.52 -14.23
N ILE A 242 -15.17 15.44 -14.77
CA ILE A 242 -15.52 16.24 -15.97
C ILE A 242 -15.54 15.34 -17.21
N GLU A 243 -16.05 15.87 -18.30
CA GLU A 243 -15.96 15.28 -19.64
C GLU A 243 -14.49 15.11 -20.04
N GLY A 244 -14.13 13.94 -20.59
CA GLY A 244 -12.75 13.54 -20.92
C GLY A 244 -11.85 13.31 -19.70
N GLY A 245 -12.39 13.39 -18.47
CA GLY A 245 -11.61 13.25 -17.24
C GLY A 245 -11.21 11.81 -16.95
N LYS A 246 -10.36 11.63 -15.92
CA LYS A 246 -9.74 10.34 -15.59
C LYS A 246 -10.05 9.89 -14.17
N ILE A 247 -10.40 8.62 -14.02
CA ILE A 247 -10.62 7.96 -12.74
C ILE A 247 -9.53 6.90 -12.55
N LEU A 248 -8.76 7.01 -11.44
CA LEU A 248 -7.73 6.07 -11.07
C LEU A 248 -8.25 5.18 -9.93
N LEU A 249 -8.54 3.92 -10.22
CA LEU A 249 -8.98 2.94 -9.22
C LEU A 249 -7.76 2.27 -8.60
N ALA A 250 -7.48 2.56 -7.34
CA ALA A 250 -6.28 2.07 -6.65
C ALA A 250 -6.59 1.41 -5.28
N ALA A 251 -7.85 1.07 -5.03
CA ALA A 251 -8.28 0.30 -3.88
C ALA A 251 -8.59 -1.15 -4.26
N ASN A 252 -8.34 -2.08 -3.33
CA ASN A 252 -8.85 -3.44 -3.47
C ASN A 252 -10.36 -3.46 -3.18
N VAL A 253 -11.11 -4.11 -4.06
CA VAL A 253 -12.55 -4.34 -3.91
C VAL A 253 -12.75 -5.67 -3.15
N TYR A 254 -13.59 -5.65 -2.12
CA TYR A 254 -13.82 -6.82 -1.24
C TYR A 254 -15.26 -7.33 -1.26
N LYS A 255 -16.14 -6.68 -2.01
CA LYS A 255 -17.54 -7.07 -2.21
C LYS A 255 -17.91 -6.79 -3.65
N ASP A 256 -18.85 -7.53 -4.18
CA ASP A 256 -19.42 -7.24 -5.49
C ASP A 256 -20.02 -5.83 -5.54
N MET A 257 -19.96 -5.21 -6.69
CA MET A 257 -20.48 -3.87 -6.94
C MET A 257 -21.47 -3.92 -8.10
N ASN A 258 -22.65 -3.39 -7.88
CA ASN A 258 -23.64 -3.19 -8.93
C ASN A 258 -23.39 -1.85 -9.63
N ILE A 259 -23.19 -1.88 -10.93
CA ILE A 259 -23.01 -0.68 -11.74
C ILE A 259 -24.33 -0.41 -12.47
N SER A 260 -25.02 0.67 -12.10
CA SER A 260 -26.30 1.03 -12.72
C SER A 260 -26.13 1.44 -14.18
N ARG A 261 -27.22 1.34 -14.97
CA ARG A 261 -27.29 1.86 -16.35
C ARG A 261 -26.91 3.35 -16.41
N GLU A 262 -27.33 4.14 -15.42
CA GLU A 262 -26.96 5.56 -15.33
C GLU A 262 -25.45 5.73 -15.25
N ASN A 263 -24.76 4.97 -14.40
CA ASN A 263 -23.31 5.03 -14.24
C ASN A 263 -22.56 4.62 -15.52
N ILE A 264 -23.03 3.62 -16.25
CA ILE A 264 -22.47 3.23 -17.57
C ILE A 264 -22.65 4.37 -18.58
N ASN A 265 -23.83 4.97 -18.61
CA ASN A 265 -24.10 6.13 -19.49
C ASN A 265 -23.20 7.33 -19.18
N LEU A 266 -22.84 7.56 -17.89
CA LEU A 266 -21.87 8.60 -17.55
C LEU A 266 -20.48 8.30 -18.13
N ILE A 267 -20.03 7.05 -18.11
CA ILE A 267 -18.74 6.66 -18.71
C ILE A 267 -18.74 6.97 -20.21
N LEU A 268 -19.80 6.53 -20.92
CA LEU A 268 -19.92 6.69 -22.36
C LEU A 268 -20.04 8.19 -22.76
N ARG A 269 -21.03 8.89 -22.19
CA ARG A 269 -21.36 10.26 -22.60
C ARG A 269 -20.33 11.29 -22.22
N LYS A 270 -19.56 11.05 -21.15
CA LYS A 270 -18.46 11.93 -20.73
C LYS A 270 -17.10 11.51 -21.32
N GLY A 271 -17.01 10.40 -22.06
CA GLY A 271 -15.73 9.90 -22.59
C GLY A 271 -14.70 9.66 -21.49
N LEU A 272 -15.11 9.05 -20.36
CA LEU A 272 -14.23 8.91 -19.19
C LEU A 272 -13.15 7.84 -19.41
N THR A 273 -11.95 8.12 -18.97
CA THR A 273 -10.88 7.10 -18.84
C THR A 273 -10.89 6.53 -17.44
N ILE A 274 -11.15 5.21 -17.30
CA ILE A 274 -11.06 4.49 -16.02
C ILE A 274 -9.83 3.60 -16.08
N LYS A 275 -8.89 3.78 -15.13
CA LYS A 275 -7.64 3.02 -15.08
C LYS A 275 -7.43 2.37 -13.72
N GLY A 276 -7.26 1.05 -13.71
CA GLY A 276 -6.82 0.31 -12.53
C GLY A 276 -5.32 0.54 -12.26
N ILE A 277 -4.99 0.82 -11.00
CA ILE A 277 -3.61 0.95 -10.52
C ILE A 277 -3.39 -0.06 -9.42
N TRP A 278 -2.54 -1.04 -9.70
CA TRP A 278 -2.23 -2.07 -8.73
C TRP A 278 -0.73 -2.15 -8.48
N ASN A 279 -0.34 -2.21 -7.19
CA ASN A 279 1.03 -2.37 -6.73
C ASN A 279 1.97 -1.20 -7.15
N SER A 280 3.25 -1.31 -6.85
CA SER A 280 4.32 -0.45 -7.34
C SER A 280 5.01 -1.08 -8.56
N THR A 281 5.92 -0.36 -9.18
CA THR A 281 6.73 -0.89 -10.30
C THR A 281 8.22 -0.86 -9.95
N LEU A 282 8.92 -1.96 -10.26
CA LEU A 282 10.36 -2.09 -10.14
C LEU A 282 10.96 -2.15 -11.56
N LYS A 283 11.14 -1.00 -12.18
CA LYS A 283 11.70 -0.85 -13.53
C LYS A 283 13.17 -0.43 -13.45
N ARG A 284 13.94 -0.71 -14.50
CA ARG A 284 15.33 -0.22 -14.64
C ARG A 284 15.36 1.32 -14.70
N LYS A 285 14.44 1.92 -15.47
CA LYS A 285 14.24 3.40 -15.54
C LYS A 285 12.89 3.78 -14.94
N GLY A 286 12.83 4.93 -14.24
CA GLY A 286 11.58 5.44 -13.65
C GLY A 286 11.04 4.59 -12.50
N ASN A 287 11.93 4.07 -11.66
CA ASN A 287 11.62 3.18 -10.56
C ASN A 287 10.91 3.92 -9.42
N ASN A 288 9.70 3.50 -9.07
CA ASN A 288 8.94 4.09 -7.97
C ASN A 288 9.64 3.94 -6.61
N TRP A 289 10.48 2.93 -6.44
CA TRP A 289 11.22 2.69 -5.20
C TRP A 289 12.31 3.73 -4.96
N ASN A 290 13.03 4.15 -6.00
CA ASN A 290 13.99 5.25 -5.90
C ASN A 290 13.28 6.56 -5.52
N GLN A 291 12.14 6.84 -6.17
CA GLN A 291 11.33 8.03 -5.86
C GLN A 291 10.80 8.00 -4.41
N ALA A 292 10.35 6.82 -3.95
CA ALA A 292 9.91 6.62 -2.56
C ALA A 292 11.04 6.88 -1.57
N GLN A 293 12.24 6.38 -1.83
CA GLN A 293 13.41 6.60 -0.98
C GLN A 293 13.77 8.08 -0.86
N GLU A 294 13.84 8.80 -1.98
CA GLU A 294 14.12 10.24 -1.98
C GLU A 294 13.01 11.04 -1.26
N PHE A 295 11.75 10.65 -1.45
CA PHE A 295 10.62 11.30 -0.78
C PHE A 295 10.66 11.09 0.73
N ILE A 296 10.99 9.88 1.19
CA ILE A 296 11.19 9.59 2.62
C ILE A 296 12.27 10.49 3.21
N LEU A 297 13.41 10.62 2.53
CA LEU A 297 14.53 11.43 3.03
C LEU A 297 14.18 12.89 3.20
N LYS A 298 13.37 13.43 2.30
CA LYS A 298 12.93 14.85 2.33
C LYS A 298 11.79 15.11 3.31
N ASN A 299 11.02 14.09 3.71
CA ASN A 299 9.78 14.25 4.48
C ASN A 299 9.74 13.41 5.77
N LYS A 300 10.91 13.07 6.35
CA LYS A 300 11.04 12.12 7.46
C LYS A 300 10.07 12.41 8.61
N ASN A 301 10.08 13.64 9.14
CA ASN A 301 9.30 14.00 10.32
C ASN A 301 7.79 13.89 10.07
N TRP A 302 7.34 14.37 8.91
CA TRP A 302 5.92 14.26 8.55
C TRP A 302 5.49 12.80 8.38
N ILE A 303 6.27 11.97 7.67
CA ILE A 303 5.94 10.55 7.48
C ILE A 303 5.97 9.80 8.83
N LEU A 304 6.91 10.11 9.72
CA LEU A 304 6.93 9.56 11.08
C LEU A 304 5.65 9.88 11.85
N SER A 305 5.11 11.09 11.70
CA SER A 305 3.86 11.50 12.36
C SER A 305 2.62 10.74 11.87
N LEU A 306 2.71 10.04 10.72
CA LEU A 306 1.65 9.18 10.19
C LEU A 306 1.67 7.77 10.79
N ILE A 307 2.73 7.38 11.48
CA ILE A 307 2.80 6.11 12.22
C ILE A 307 2.05 6.28 13.53
N SER A 308 0.80 5.85 13.55
CA SER A 308 -0.09 5.99 14.70
C SER A 308 0.20 4.97 15.82
N HIS A 309 0.66 3.77 15.44
CA HIS A 309 0.94 2.69 16.40
C HIS A 309 2.19 1.91 16.02
N THR A 310 3.01 1.62 17.03
CA THR A 310 4.13 0.68 16.93
C THR A 310 3.94 -0.38 18.01
N VAL A 311 3.87 -1.63 17.61
CA VAL A 311 3.66 -2.77 18.53
C VAL A 311 4.77 -3.81 18.34
N SER A 312 5.04 -4.62 19.34
CA SER A 312 5.92 -5.79 19.17
C SER A 312 5.22 -6.89 18.36
N LEU A 313 6.01 -7.85 17.84
CA LEU A 313 5.46 -8.98 17.11
C LEU A 313 4.48 -9.79 17.98
N GLU A 314 4.78 -9.98 19.27
CA GLU A 314 3.95 -10.70 20.25
C GLU A 314 2.57 -10.03 20.40
N ASN A 315 2.52 -8.70 20.38
CA ASN A 315 1.29 -7.93 20.54
C ASN A 315 0.55 -7.65 19.22
N SER A 316 1.10 -8.08 18.10
CA SER A 316 0.57 -7.78 16.75
C SER A 316 -0.84 -8.31 16.51
N LYS A 317 -1.21 -9.44 17.09
CA LYS A 317 -2.57 -10.00 16.98
C LYS A 317 -3.64 -9.01 17.49
N ASN A 318 -3.38 -8.30 18.58
CA ASN A 318 -4.33 -7.36 19.17
C ASN A 318 -4.57 -6.13 18.28
N ILE A 319 -3.50 -5.60 17.66
CA ILE A 319 -3.64 -4.47 16.74
C ILE A 319 -4.45 -4.86 15.49
N PHE A 320 -4.26 -6.08 14.95
CA PHE A 320 -5.07 -6.61 13.86
C PHE A 320 -6.56 -6.65 14.22
N LYS A 321 -6.90 -7.16 15.41
CA LYS A 321 -8.28 -7.21 15.92
C LYS A 321 -8.88 -5.80 16.04
N ASN A 322 -8.14 -4.84 16.58
CA ASN A 322 -8.60 -3.46 16.73
C ASN A 322 -8.86 -2.78 15.38
N ILE A 323 -7.95 -2.94 14.42
CA ILE A 323 -8.13 -2.40 13.06
C ILE A 323 -9.37 -3.04 12.40
N PHE A 324 -9.54 -4.35 12.52
CA PHE A 324 -10.69 -5.06 11.98
C PHE A 324 -12.01 -4.56 12.56
N LEU A 325 -12.12 -4.48 13.89
CA LEU A 325 -13.33 -3.97 14.58
C LEU A 325 -13.66 -2.53 14.16
N ARG A 326 -12.64 -1.68 14.05
CA ARG A 326 -12.82 -0.28 13.64
C ARG A 326 -13.21 -0.16 12.16
N LYS A 327 -12.56 -0.92 11.27
CA LYS A 327 -12.75 -0.80 9.83
C LYS A 327 -14.05 -1.43 9.33
N ILE A 328 -14.39 -2.61 9.83
CA ILE A 328 -15.50 -3.42 9.30
C ILE A 328 -16.80 -3.17 10.06
N PHE A 329 -16.74 -3.11 11.39
CA PHE A 329 -17.93 -2.99 12.24
C PHE A 329 -18.16 -1.57 12.76
N ASN A 330 -17.29 -0.62 12.46
CA ASN A 330 -17.29 0.72 13.04
C ASN A 330 -17.34 0.72 14.61
N LYS A 331 -16.90 -0.38 15.21
CA LYS A 331 -16.73 -0.54 16.66
C LYS A 331 -15.37 0.02 17.08
N ASN A 332 -15.12 0.16 18.38
CA ASN A 332 -13.87 0.72 18.91
C ASN A 332 -13.55 2.12 18.34
N LYS A 333 -14.51 3.04 18.46
CA LYS A 333 -14.44 4.40 17.87
C LYS A 333 -13.24 5.20 18.36
N ASN A 334 -12.75 4.91 19.57
CA ASN A 334 -11.57 5.56 20.15
C ASN A 334 -10.23 5.06 19.57
N PHE A 335 -10.24 3.96 18.80
CA PHE A 335 -9.05 3.46 18.13
C PHE A 335 -8.85 4.18 16.81
N GLU A 336 -8.10 5.27 16.86
CA GLU A 336 -7.71 6.04 15.68
C GLU A 336 -6.39 5.54 15.12
N TYR A 337 -6.35 5.22 13.83
CA TYR A 337 -5.13 4.77 13.17
C TYR A 337 -4.99 5.28 11.74
N ILE A 338 -3.75 5.48 11.33
CA ILE A 338 -3.35 5.82 9.96
C ILE A 338 -2.44 4.71 9.44
N LYS A 339 -1.30 4.52 10.11
CA LYS A 339 -0.37 3.44 9.81
C LYS A 339 0.07 2.75 11.11
N CYS A 340 -0.09 1.44 11.14
CA CYS A 340 0.43 0.61 12.23
C CYS A 340 1.66 -0.16 11.73
N ILE A 341 2.69 -0.23 12.55
CA ILE A 341 3.91 -0.99 12.26
C ILE A 341 4.20 -1.98 13.41
N ILE A 342 4.76 -3.11 13.05
CA ILE A 342 5.25 -4.13 13.97
C ILE A 342 6.77 -3.97 14.07
N LYS A 343 7.29 -3.86 15.29
CA LYS A 343 8.72 -3.89 15.59
C LYS A 343 9.11 -5.31 15.95
N ASN A 344 10.12 -5.86 15.30
CA ASN A 344 10.79 -7.07 15.73
C ASN A 344 11.99 -6.72 16.62
N ASN A 345 12.28 -7.59 17.55
CA ASN A 345 13.41 -7.45 18.49
C ASN A 345 14.75 -7.83 17.84
#